data_854159eeb27864a2f008534a1546a58d
#
_entry.id   854159eeb27864a2f008534a1546a58d
#
_cell.length_a   1.000
_cell.length_b   1.000
_cell.length_c   1.000
_cell.angle_alpha   90.00
_cell.angle_beta   90.00
_cell.angle_gamma   90.00
#
_symmetry.space_group_name_H-M   'P 1'
#
loop_
_entity.id
_entity.type
_entity.pdbx_description
1 polymer ?
#
loop_
_entity_poly.entity_id
_entity_poly.type
_entity_poly.pdbx_seq_one_letter_code
_entity_poly.pdbx_strand_id
1 'polypeptide(L)'
;MKVFGSFLSRPCLSLLAHCHFYMQDFAAAATCYEKLVQIYPEENIYKLYHAQSLHQACMYQEAWSVSLTVIDSSNLNYKVKKLQAAIKYGQEDMVAAKNLVDQCLLDDVDTEVNLGCLLYKEEEYEQALKKFTNALQITGFKSHLSYNVALSYFKLKEYAASLKHIADIIEQGIREHPELGVGMATEGIEVRSVGNTLILHETALTEAFNLKAAIEYQLQNYEAAKEALTDMPPRSEEELDAVTLHNQALLNMDTKPSEGFEKLQFLLQQNPFPPETFANLLLLYCKYQYYDLAADVLAENVHLTYKYLTPYLYDFLDALITQQTSPEEAYRKFDDLANKHTETLRKATKQVQEARLNHDDNAVKKAVTDYEEALDRYVPVLMAQAKIYWDRENYVQVEKIFRKSVEFCNEHDIWKLNVAHTLFMQENKFKEATGFYEPIVRKKYDNILDTSAIVLANLCVSYIMTSQNADAEELMKKIEKEEEKISFEDQDKKLFHLCIVNLVIGTLYCSKGNYEFGISRVMKSLEPYNKKLGTDTWFYAKRCFLSLLEQLAKQLVVLKDTSLQECIQFLEHCEVYGRDIPTVIEQSFDVQDILTVAPQETQTVVYEARYLKSLFLKLQMS
;
A
#
# COMPACT_ATOMS: atom_id res chain seq x y z
N MET A 1 51.41 -13.46 -14.11
CA MET A 1 50.35 -12.53 -14.50
C MET A 1 50.68 -11.59 -15.67
N LYS A 2 51.61 -11.91 -16.53
CA LYS A 2 52.00 -11.07 -17.69
C LYS A 2 51.91 -11.79 -19.05
N VAL A 3 51.28 -12.96 -19.12
CA VAL A 3 51.23 -13.77 -20.35
C VAL A 3 49.82 -13.83 -20.98
N PHE A 4 48.77 -13.34 -20.31
CA PHE A 4 47.42 -13.33 -20.86
C PHE A 4 47.02 -12.02 -21.60
N GLY A 5 47.91 -11.05 -21.71
CA GLY A 5 47.62 -9.74 -22.31
C GLY A 5 47.69 -9.64 -23.84
N SER A 6 48.07 -10.71 -24.56
CA SER A 6 48.33 -10.61 -26.02
C SER A 6 47.41 -11.48 -26.91
N PHE A 7 46.37 -12.12 -26.38
CA PHE A 7 45.59 -13.09 -27.17
C PHE A 7 44.09 -12.74 -27.38
N LEU A 8 43.61 -11.58 -26.98
CA LEU A 8 42.24 -11.18 -27.37
C LEU A 8 42.32 -10.44 -28.71
N SER A 9 42.15 -11.19 -29.80
CA SER A 9 41.99 -10.59 -31.14
C SER A 9 40.77 -9.69 -31.19
N ARG A 10 40.75 -8.65 -32.06
CA ARG A 10 39.61 -7.75 -32.27
C ARG A 10 38.24 -8.48 -32.31
N PRO A 11 38.08 -9.58 -33.10
CA PRO A 11 36.84 -10.32 -33.15
C PRO A 11 36.45 -10.95 -31.79
N CYS A 12 37.41 -11.52 -31.07
CA CYS A 12 37.11 -12.16 -29.76
C CYS A 12 36.68 -11.15 -28.72
N LEU A 13 37.34 -10.01 -28.63
CA LEU A 13 36.97 -8.95 -27.66
C LEU A 13 35.66 -8.29 -28.02
N SER A 14 35.39 -8.07 -29.32
CA SER A 14 34.09 -7.54 -29.79
C SER A 14 32.95 -8.53 -29.53
N LEU A 15 33.17 -9.83 -29.77
CA LEU A 15 32.18 -10.86 -29.49
C LEU A 15 31.91 -10.99 -27.97
N LEU A 16 32.98 -10.95 -27.16
CA LEU A 16 32.88 -11.00 -25.71
C LEU A 16 32.05 -9.80 -25.17
N ALA A 17 32.35 -8.58 -25.64
CA ALA A 17 31.58 -7.40 -25.28
C ALA A 17 30.12 -7.50 -25.69
N HIS A 18 29.85 -8.03 -26.87
CA HIS A 18 28.48 -8.29 -27.35
C HIS A 18 27.77 -9.32 -26.47
N CYS A 19 28.42 -10.42 -26.11
CA CYS A 19 27.84 -11.43 -25.21
C CYS A 19 27.50 -10.85 -23.84
N HIS A 20 28.41 -10.08 -23.22
CA HIS A 20 28.13 -9.41 -21.95
C HIS A 20 26.95 -8.46 -22.06
N PHE A 21 26.87 -7.67 -23.16
CA PHE A 21 25.76 -6.76 -23.37
C PHE A 21 24.39 -7.46 -23.44
N TYR A 22 24.31 -8.57 -24.19
CA TYR A 22 23.08 -9.38 -24.29
C TYR A 22 22.80 -10.24 -23.05
N MET A 23 23.82 -10.51 -22.22
CA MET A 23 23.64 -11.09 -20.88
C MET A 23 23.27 -10.04 -19.82
N GLN A 24 23.08 -8.79 -20.22
CA GLN A 24 22.78 -7.65 -19.36
C GLN A 24 23.87 -7.31 -18.33
N ASP A 25 25.07 -7.87 -18.51
CA ASP A 25 26.26 -7.47 -17.75
C ASP A 25 26.91 -6.24 -18.41
N PHE A 26 26.21 -5.10 -18.29
CA PHE A 26 26.57 -3.87 -18.99
C PHE A 26 27.92 -3.28 -18.53
N ALA A 27 28.28 -3.48 -17.26
CA ALA A 27 29.57 -3.03 -16.74
C ALA A 27 30.74 -3.81 -17.35
N ALA A 28 30.64 -5.13 -17.47
CA ALA A 28 31.66 -5.94 -18.15
C ALA A 28 31.68 -5.65 -19.66
N ALA A 29 30.53 -5.43 -20.29
CA ALA A 29 30.47 -5.01 -21.70
C ALA A 29 31.18 -3.67 -21.91
N ALA A 30 30.92 -2.66 -21.06
CA ALA A 30 31.59 -1.37 -21.11
C ALA A 30 33.13 -1.50 -20.99
N THR A 31 33.60 -2.32 -20.03
CA THR A 31 35.04 -2.60 -19.86
C THR A 31 35.67 -3.23 -21.11
N CYS A 32 34.94 -4.12 -21.78
CA CYS A 32 35.43 -4.75 -23.02
C CYS A 32 35.46 -3.74 -24.19
N TYR A 33 34.42 -2.91 -24.34
CA TYR A 33 34.39 -1.86 -25.37
C TYR A 33 35.42 -0.77 -25.11
N GLU A 34 35.69 -0.41 -23.85
CA GLU A 34 36.78 0.52 -23.49
C GLU A 34 38.13 0.03 -24.01
N LYS A 35 38.46 -1.26 -23.80
CA LYS A 35 39.69 -1.86 -24.34
C LYS A 35 39.70 -1.83 -25.86
N LEU A 36 38.58 -2.06 -26.53
CA LEU A 36 38.50 -1.94 -27.99
C LEU A 36 38.75 -0.51 -28.46
N VAL A 37 38.21 0.50 -27.78
CA VAL A 37 38.46 1.92 -28.09
C VAL A 37 39.93 2.30 -27.87
N GLN A 38 40.58 1.77 -26.83
CA GLN A 38 42.02 2.01 -26.59
C GLN A 38 42.90 1.41 -27.69
N ILE A 39 42.54 0.21 -28.20
CA ILE A 39 43.33 -0.46 -29.24
C ILE A 39 43.01 0.08 -30.64
N TYR A 40 41.74 0.46 -30.89
CA TYR A 40 41.24 0.92 -32.20
C TYR A 40 40.51 2.26 -32.07
N PRO A 41 41.25 3.38 -31.75
CA PRO A 41 40.65 4.68 -31.46
C PRO A 41 39.93 5.32 -32.66
N GLU A 42 40.26 4.90 -33.88
CA GLU A 42 39.63 5.41 -35.13
C GLU A 42 38.24 4.83 -35.41
N GLU A 43 37.87 3.73 -34.71
CA GLU A 43 36.61 3.06 -34.95
C GLU A 43 35.51 3.66 -34.09
N ASN A 44 34.79 4.64 -34.60
CA ASN A 44 33.69 5.33 -33.89
C ASN A 44 32.57 4.43 -33.44
N ILE A 45 32.36 3.27 -34.09
CA ILE A 45 31.33 2.30 -33.69
C ILE A 45 31.58 1.71 -32.28
N TYR A 46 32.84 1.49 -31.91
CA TYR A 46 33.19 0.97 -30.58
C TYR A 46 32.99 2.04 -29.51
N LYS A 47 33.25 3.32 -29.82
CA LYS A 47 32.93 4.43 -28.90
C LYS A 47 31.44 4.54 -28.65
N LEU A 48 30.65 4.37 -29.71
CA LEU A 48 29.17 4.36 -29.58
C LEU A 48 28.69 3.20 -28.71
N TYR A 49 29.15 1.97 -28.94
CA TYR A 49 28.80 0.80 -28.11
C TYR A 49 29.30 0.92 -26.68
N HIS A 50 30.48 1.53 -26.46
CA HIS A 50 30.98 1.84 -25.12
C HIS A 50 30.05 2.82 -24.41
N ALA A 51 29.68 3.93 -25.04
CA ALA A 51 28.74 4.89 -24.46
C ALA A 51 27.34 4.27 -24.22
N GLN A 52 26.89 3.39 -25.11
CA GLN A 52 25.62 2.67 -24.94
C GLN A 52 25.67 1.70 -23.76
N SER A 53 26.76 0.94 -23.59
CA SER A 53 26.97 0.04 -22.46
C SER A 53 27.02 0.79 -21.13
N LEU A 54 27.71 1.92 -21.08
CA LEU A 54 27.76 2.80 -19.91
C LEU A 54 26.38 3.39 -19.58
N HIS A 55 25.60 3.78 -20.59
CA HIS A 55 24.24 4.27 -20.39
C HIS A 55 23.35 3.18 -19.78
N GLN A 56 23.42 1.95 -20.28
CA GLN A 56 22.65 0.82 -19.72
C GLN A 56 23.11 0.42 -18.31
N ALA A 57 24.40 0.66 -17.99
CA ALA A 57 24.94 0.50 -16.64
C ALA A 57 24.60 1.68 -15.69
N CYS A 58 23.74 2.63 -16.12
CA CYS A 58 23.40 3.86 -15.38
C CYS A 58 24.60 4.79 -15.07
N MET A 59 25.75 4.59 -15.75
CA MET A 59 26.95 5.43 -15.63
C MET A 59 26.85 6.63 -16.59
N TYR A 60 25.87 7.50 -16.35
CA TYR A 60 25.47 8.56 -17.30
C TYR A 60 26.56 9.61 -17.57
N GLN A 61 27.39 9.96 -16.57
CA GLN A 61 28.47 10.97 -16.73
C GLN A 61 29.55 10.48 -17.69
N GLU A 62 29.98 9.23 -17.49
CA GLU A 62 30.95 8.57 -18.34
C GLU A 62 30.38 8.35 -19.75
N ALA A 63 29.13 7.86 -19.84
CA ALA A 63 28.43 7.68 -21.11
C ALA A 63 28.37 8.99 -21.92
N TRP A 64 28.07 10.12 -21.25
CA TRP A 64 28.07 11.43 -21.87
C TRP A 64 29.46 11.81 -22.42
N SER A 65 30.49 11.70 -21.59
CA SER A 65 31.87 12.06 -21.98
C SER A 65 32.35 11.22 -23.16
N VAL A 66 32.08 9.92 -23.18
CA VAL A 66 32.41 9.03 -24.29
C VAL A 66 31.61 9.37 -25.55
N SER A 67 30.32 9.69 -25.43
CA SER A 67 29.48 10.06 -26.58
C SER A 67 29.98 11.30 -27.34
N LEU A 68 30.60 12.25 -26.63
CA LEU A 68 31.19 13.44 -27.21
C LEU A 68 32.49 13.16 -28.03
N THR A 69 33.13 12.02 -27.79
CA THR A 69 34.35 11.62 -28.52
C THR A 69 34.05 10.96 -29.88
N VAL A 70 32.75 10.64 -30.14
CA VAL A 70 32.37 10.08 -31.42
C VAL A 70 32.39 11.18 -32.48
N ILE A 71 33.32 11.07 -33.42
CA ILE A 71 33.49 12.07 -34.49
C ILE A 71 32.31 12.01 -35.44
N ASP A 72 31.83 13.17 -35.87
CA ASP A 72 30.73 13.35 -36.81
C ASP A 72 30.95 12.57 -38.11
N SER A 73 30.47 11.32 -38.14
CA SER A 73 30.33 10.56 -39.36
C SER A 73 28.86 10.58 -39.73
N SER A 74 28.52 10.96 -40.96
CA SER A 74 27.17 11.15 -41.45
C SER A 74 26.22 9.96 -41.14
N ASN A 75 26.78 8.76 -41.02
CA ASN A 75 26.00 7.52 -40.76
C ASN A 75 25.75 7.22 -39.27
N LEU A 76 26.45 7.85 -38.34
CA LEU A 76 26.30 7.60 -36.90
C LEU A 76 25.69 8.78 -36.12
N ASN A 77 25.65 9.97 -36.73
CA ASN A 77 25.24 11.20 -36.04
C ASN A 77 23.84 11.09 -35.41
N TYR A 78 22.87 10.53 -36.12
CA TYR A 78 21.51 10.35 -35.57
C TYR A 78 21.45 9.36 -34.40
N LYS A 79 22.26 8.27 -34.44
CA LYS A 79 22.34 7.28 -33.33
C LYS A 79 22.97 7.90 -32.10
N VAL A 80 24.03 8.71 -32.31
CA VAL A 80 24.69 9.42 -31.22
C VAL A 80 23.74 10.43 -30.58
N LYS A 81 23.00 11.22 -31.36
CA LYS A 81 22.04 12.18 -30.82
C LYS A 81 20.92 11.50 -30.03
N LYS A 82 20.36 10.38 -30.53
CA LYS A 82 19.39 9.59 -29.77
C LYS A 82 19.96 9.08 -28.45
N LEU A 83 21.20 8.55 -28.47
CA LEU A 83 21.87 8.10 -27.25
C LEU A 83 22.13 9.26 -26.29
N GLN A 84 22.58 10.40 -26.78
CA GLN A 84 22.78 11.62 -25.98
C GLN A 84 21.50 12.11 -25.34
N ALA A 85 20.37 12.07 -26.08
CA ALA A 85 19.06 12.39 -25.53
C ALA A 85 18.65 11.41 -24.43
N ALA A 86 18.88 10.10 -24.62
CA ALA A 86 18.62 9.07 -23.60
C ALA A 86 19.49 9.25 -22.36
N ILE A 87 20.78 9.60 -22.53
CA ILE A 87 21.67 9.91 -21.41
C ILE A 87 21.18 11.11 -20.61
N LYS A 88 20.76 12.19 -21.27
CA LYS A 88 20.22 13.39 -20.62
C LYS A 88 18.90 13.10 -19.90
N TYR A 89 18.06 12.27 -20.50
CA TYR A 89 16.83 11.79 -19.88
C TYR A 89 17.14 10.98 -18.57
N GLY A 90 18.14 10.09 -18.61
CA GLY A 90 18.58 9.35 -17.44
C GLY A 90 19.23 10.23 -16.36
N GLN A 91 19.85 11.36 -16.75
CA GLN A 91 20.36 12.38 -15.82
C GLN A 91 19.26 13.30 -15.25
N GLU A 92 18.00 13.10 -15.63
CA GLU A 92 16.84 13.95 -15.27
C GLU A 92 16.95 15.40 -15.80
N ASP A 93 17.80 15.64 -16.81
CA ASP A 93 17.94 16.92 -17.51
C ASP A 93 16.95 16.97 -18.73
N MET A 94 15.67 17.17 -18.43
CA MET A 94 14.59 17.09 -19.44
C MET A 94 14.73 18.17 -20.52
N VAL A 95 15.24 19.35 -20.16
CA VAL A 95 15.42 20.46 -21.10
C VAL A 95 16.49 20.12 -22.14
N ALA A 96 17.63 19.61 -21.71
CA ALA A 96 18.69 19.19 -22.63
C ALA A 96 18.25 17.97 -23.46
N ALA A 97 17.56 17.00 -22.85
CA ALA A 97 17.02 15.85 -23.56
C ALA A 97 16.06 16.27 -24.68
N LYS A 98 15.11 17.17 -24.41
CA LYS A 98 14.14 17.70 -25.39
C LYS A 98 14.84 18.41 -26.56
N ASN A 99 15.82 19.28 -26.26
CA ASN A 99 16.59 19.97 -27.28
C ASN A 99 17.35 19.00 -28.22
N LEU A 100 17.78 17.85 -27.71
CA LEU A 100 18.46 16.82 -28.50
C LEU A 100 17.46 16.00 -29.34
N VAL A 101 16.30 15.67 -28.78
CA VAL A 101 15.23 14.96 -29.51
C VAL A 101 14.68 15.82 -30.63
N ASP A 102 14.50 17.14 -30.44
CA ASP A 102 14.06 18.08 -31.46
C ASP A 102 15.03 18.21 -32.64
N GLN A 103 16.29 17.80 -32.46
CA GLN A 103 17.28 17.73 -33.54
C GLN A 103 17.27 16.39 -34.30
N CYS A 104 16.46 15.42 -33.85
CA CYS A 104 16.30 14.14 -34.54
C CYS A 104 15.27 14.25 -35.69
N LEU A 105 15.23 13.23 -36.55
CA LEU A 105 14.30 13.19 -37.67
C LEU A 105 12.86 13.05 -37.16
N LEU A 106 11.97 13.94 -37.59
CA LEU A 106 10.57 13.94 -37.15
C LEU A 106 9.76 12.74 -37.68
N ASP A 107 10.17 12.15 -38.80
CA ASP A 107 9.50 10.99 -39.42
C ASP A 107 9.95 9.65 -38.83
N ASP A 108 10.84 9.67 -37.86
CA ASP A 108 11.35 8.46 -37.21
C ASP A 108 10.51 8.10 -35.98
N VAL A 109 10.00 6.88 -35.97
CA VAL A 109 9.12 6.37 -34.93
C VAL A 109 9.77 6.41 -33.53
N ASP A 110 11.09 6.14 -33.45
CA ASP A 110 11.80 6.23 -32.17
C ASP A 110 11.84 7.66 -31.63
N THR A 111 11.89 8.66 -32.52
CA THR A 111 11.81 10.07 -32.12
C THR A 111 10.44 10.39 -31.53
N GLU A 112 9.37 9.86 -32.12
CA GLU A 112 8.01 10.03 -31.59
C GLU A 112 7.85 9.35 -30.22
N VAL A 113 8.41 8.16 -30.04
CA VAL A 113 8.43 7.46 -28.73
C VAL A 113 9.22 8.26 -27.70
N ASN A 114 10.39 8.78 -28.06
CA ASN A 114 11.22 9.59 -27.14
C ASN A 114 10.50 10.89 -26.73
N LEU A 115 9.80 11.55 -27.65
CA LEU A 115 8.92 12.69 -27.31
C LEU A 115 7.80 12.28 -26.37
N GLY A 116 7.18 11.12 -26.58
CA GLY A 116 6.18 10.56 -25.68
C GLY A 116 6.74 10.34 -24.26
N CYS A 117 7.96 9.81 -24.13
CA CYS A 117 8.64 9.64 -22.85
C CYS A 117 8.90 10.97 -22.13
N LEU A 118 9.31 12.00 -22.86
CA LEU A 118 9.52 13.35 -22.31
C LEU A 118 8.21 13.95 -21.81
N LEU A 119 7.14 13.89 -22.62
CA LEU A 119 5.81 14.36 -22.24
C LEU A 119 5.27 13.60 -21.01
N TYR A 120 5.53 12.30 -20.94
CA TYR A 120 5.15 11.50 -19.77
C TYR A 120 5.86 11.98 -18.49
N LYS A 121 7.14 12.35 -18.57
CA LYS A 121 7.90 12.92 -17.43
C LYS A 121 7.47 14.36 -17.09
N GLU A 122 7.00 15.12 -18.08
CA GLU A 122 6.39 16.45 -17.90
C GLU A 122 4.94 16.36 -17.35
N GLU A 123 4.45 15.13 -17.05
CA GLU A 123 3.10 14.83 -16.57
C GLU A 123 1.97 15.13 -17.58
N GLU A 124 2.31 15.36 -18.86
CA GLU A 124 1.37 15.57 -19.96
C GLU A 124 0.90 14.20 -20.54
N TYR A 125 0.24 13.41 -19.69
CA TYR A 125 -0.08 12.01 -19.99
C TYR A 125 -0.97 11.80 -21.21
N GLU A 126 -1.93 12.71 -21.48
CA GLU A 126 -2.81 12.63 -22.67
C GLU A 126 -2.01 12.81 -23.97
N GLN A 127 -1.05 13.73 -23.98
CA GLN A 127 -0.22 13.97 -25.14
C GLN A 127 0.79 12.83 -25.34
N ALA A 128 1.38 12.31 -24.24
CA ALA A 128 2.24 11.14 -24.26
C ALA A 128 1.51 9.92 -24.83
N LEU A 129 0.27 9.67 -24.37
CA LEU A 129 -0.58 8.59 -24.86
C LEU A 129 -0.82 8.68 -26.37
N LYS A 130 -1.11 9.88 -26.90
CA LYS A 130 -1.28 10.08 -28.35
C LYS A 130 -0.02 9.71 -29.11
N LYS A 131 1.17 10.12 -28.62
CA LYS A 131 2.45 9.81 -29.25
C LYS A 131 2.73 8.29 -29.26
N PHE A 132 2.55 7.63 -28.14
CA PHE A 132 2.74 6.18 -28.04
C PHE A 132 1.74 5.40 -28.90
N THR A 133 0.47 5.82 -28.93
CA THR A 133 -0.56 5.19 -29.77
C THR A 133 -0.27 5.34 -31.25
N ASN A 134 0.17 6.53 -31.70
CA ASN A 134 0.59 6.74 -33.09
C ASN A 134 1.78 5.84 -33.45
N ALA A 135 2.80 5.78 -32.60
CA ALA A 135 3.95 4.92 -32.82
C ALA A 135 3.54 3.43 -32.89
N LEU A 136 2.61 2.98 -32.04
CA LEU A 136 2.08 1.62 -32.04
C LEU A 136 1.30 1.31 -33.33
N GLN A 137 0.54 2.27 -33.86
CA GLN A 137 -0.18 2.11 -35.14
C GLN A 137 0.78 1.95 -36.34
N ILE A 138 1.92 2.64 -36.34
CA ILE A 138 2.93 2.55 -37.40
C ILE A 138 3.73 1.26 -37.33
N THR A 139 4.18 0.87 -36.11
CA THR A 139 5.07 -0.29 -35.95
C THR A 139 4.37 -1.63 -35.79
N GLY A 140 3.06 -1.61 -35.54
CA GLY A 140 2.34 -2.80 -35.06
C GLY A 140 2.63 -3.08 -33.58
N PHE A 141 2.17 -4.22 -33.08
CA PHE A 141 2.33 -4.61 -31.69
C PHE A 141 3.82 -4.71 -31.32
N LYS A 142 4.21 -4.01 -30.26
CA LYS A 142 5.49 -4.13 -29.57
C LYS A 142 5.25 -4.05 -28.07
N SER A 143 5.72 -5.04 -27.31
CA SER A 143 5.46 -5.18 -25.88
C SER A 143 5.79 -3.92 -25.09
N HIS A 144 7.01 -3.38 -25.23
CA HIS A 144 7.41 -2.16 -24.53
C HIS A 144 6.57 -0.93 -24.86
N LEU A 145 6.16 -0.80 -26.13
CA LEU A 145 5.34 0.32 -26.57
C LEU A 145 3.90 0.19 -26.07
N SER A 146 3.34 -1.04 -26.10
CA SER A 146 2.05 -1.34 -25.50
C SER A 146 2.06 -1.11 -23.97
N TYR A 147 3.19 -1.41 -23.32
CA TYR A 147 3.38 -1.09 -21.91
C TYR A 147 3.37 0.44 -21.64
N ASN A 148 4.06 1.24 -22.46
CA ASN A 148 4.02 2.71 -22.32
C ASN A 148 2.61 3.28 -22.49
N VAL A 149 1.80 2.70 -23.39
CA VAL A 149 0.38 3.03 -23.53
C VAL A 149 -0.40 2.67 -22.28
N ALA A 150 -0.21 1.43 -21.74
CA ALA A 150 -0.86 0.97 -20.53
C ALA A 150 -0.51 1.85 -19.32
N LEU A 151 0.77 2.22 -19.19
CA LEU A 151 1.28 3.08 -18.13
C LEU A 151 0.68 4.51 -18.22
N SER A 152 0.51 5.03 -19.43
CA SER A 152 -0.15 6.33 -19.64
C SER A 152 -1.63 6.29 -19.23
N TYR A 153 -2.36 5.24 -19.58
CA TYR A 153 -3.73 5.02 -19.11
C TYR A 153 -3.82 4.88 -17.57
N PHE A 154 -2.86 4.19 -16.97
CA PHE A 154 -2.77 4.07 -15.50
C PHE A 154 -2.68 5.45 -14.82
N LYS A 155 -1.80 6.34 -15.33
CA LYS A 155 -1.65 7.70 -14.80
C LYS A 155 -2.91 8.55 -15.03
N LEU A 156 -3.65 8.31 -16.11
CA LEU A 156 -4.95 8.95 -16.38
C LEU A 156 -6.10 8.33 -15.55
N LYS A 157 -5.81 7.34 -14.71
CA LYS A 157 -6.81 6.59 -13.92
C LYS A 157 -7.82 5.80 -14.78
N GLU A 158 -7.53 5.58 -16.05
CA GLU A 158 -8.32 4.75 -16.97
C GLU A 158 -7.91 3.26 -16.86
N TYR A 159 -8.16 2.67 -15.71
CA TYR A 159 -7.67 1.33 -15.34
C TYR A 159 -8.15 0.23 -16.29
N ALA A 160 -9.39 0.28 -16.77
CA ALA A 160 -9.92 -0.74 -17.69
C ALA A 160 -9.17 -0.77 -19.04
N ALA A 161 -8.82 0.40 -19.59
CA ALA A 161 -8.03 0.51 -20.81
C ALA A 161 -6.59 0.01 -20.58
N SER A 162 -5.99 0.38 -19.43
CA SER A 162 -4.66 -0.10 -19.04
C SER A 162 -4.62 -1.62 -18.94
N LEU A 163 -5.55 -2.24 -18.20
CA LEU A 163 -5.63 -3.70 -18.02
C LEU A 163 -5.79 -4.44 -19.36
N LYS A 164 -6.50 -3.86 -20.34
CA LYS A 164 -6.61 -4.45 -21.67
C LYS A 164 -5.26 -4.56 -22.37
N HIS A 165 -4.48 -3.47 -22.39
CA HIS A 165 -3.14 -3.51 -22.98
C HIS A 165 -2.19 -4.43 -22.24
N ILE A 166 -2.30 -4.52 -20.90
CA ILE A 166 -1.55 -5.48 -20.09
C ILE A 166 -1.92 -6.93 -20.47
N ALA A 167 -3.21 -7.22 -20.63
CA ALA A 167 -3.66 -8.54 -21.06
C ALA A 167 -3.10 -8.93 -22.44
N ASP A 168 -3.10 -7.98 -23.38
CA ASP A 168 -2.53 -8.19 -24.72
C ASP A 168 -1.01 -8.51 -24.64
N ILE A 169 -0.26 -7.83 -23.76
CA ILE A 169 1.17 -8.10 -23.54
C ILE A 169 1.38 -9.50 -22.97
N ILE A 170 0.62 -9.87 -21.94
CA ILE A 170 0.73 -11.18 -21.28
C ILE A 170 0.36 -12.29 -22.26
N GLU A 171 -0.77 -12.17 -22.97
CA GLU A 171 -1.21 -13.17 -23.95
C GLU A 171 -0.18 -13.37 -25.07
N GLN A 172 0.33 -12.27 -25.63
CA GLN A 172 1.31 -12.34 -26.71
C GLN A 172 2.65 -12.91 -26.22
N GLY A 173 3.15 -12.42 -25.07
CA GLY A 173 4.42 -12.88 -24.49
C GLY A 173 4.42 -14.38 -24.18
N ILE A 174 3.34 -14.91 -23.58
CA ILE A 174 3.21 -16.35 -23.27
C ILE A 174 2.99 -17.17 -24.55
N ARG A 175 2.30 -16.62 -25.55
CA ARG A 175 2.09 -17.31 -26.84
C ARG A 175 3.40 -17.48 -27.60
N GLU A 176 4.26 -16.46 -27.62
CA GLU A 176 5.56 -16.50 -28.30
C GLU A 176 6.60 -17.28 -27.49
N HIS A 177 6.52 -17.22 -26.17
CA HIS A 177 7.46 -17.81 -25.21
C HIS A 177 6.73 -18.60 -24.11
N PRO A 178 6.19 -19.80 -24.43
CA PRO A 178 5.44 -20.62 -23.45
C PRO A 178 6.24 -20.98 -22.20
N GLU A 179 7.57 -21.02 -22.30
CA GLU A 179 8.48 -21.28 -21.19
C GLU A 179 8.40 -20.22 -20.08
N LEU A 180 7.95 -19.00 -20.39
CA LEU A 180 7.76 -17.93 -19.43
C LEU A 180 6.43 -18.03 -18.67
N GLY A 181 5.48 -18.81 -19.17
CA GLY A 181 4.17 -19.03 -18.56
C GLY A 181 4.11 -20.15 -17.52
N VAL A 182 5.21 -20.81 -17.19
CA VAL A 182 5.25 -21.99 -16.31
C VAL A 182 4.80 -21.68 -14.87
N GLY A 183 4.95 -20.44 -14.38
CA GLY A 183 4.46 -20.02 -13.07
C GLY A 183 2.94 -20.06 -12.91
N MET A 184 2.20 -19.93 -14.01
CA MET A 184 0.72 -19.88 -14.03
C MET A 184 0.05 -21.27 -13.96
N ALA A 185 0.77 -22.39 -14.08
CA ALA A 185 0.18 -23.69 -14.34
C ALA A 185 0.54 -24.80 -13.33
N THR A 186 1.33 -24.55 -12.29
CA THR A 186 1.91 -25.63 -11.47
C THR A 186 1.69 -25.46 -9.98
N GLU A 187 0.56 -25.96 -9.47
CA GLU A 187 0.47 -26.32 -8.05
C GLU A 187 1.32 -27.58 -7.78
N GLY A 188 2.36 -27.44 -6.95
CA GLY A 188 3.07 -28.57 -6.34
C GLY A 188 4.31 -29.12 -7.07
N ILE A 189 4.82 -28.46 -8.11
CA ILE A 189 6.10 -28.80 -8.75
C ILE A 189 7.11 -27.70 -8.41
N GLU A 190 8.34 -28.07 -8.03
CA GLU A 190 9.45 -27.10 -7.92
C GLU A 190 9.66 -26.44 -9.29
N VAL A 191 9.22 -25.20 -9.40
CA VAL A 191 9.35 -24.41 -10.62
C VAL A 191 10.77 -23.87 -10.71
N ARG A 192 11.47 -24.25 -11.77
CA ARG A 192 12.83 -23.76 -12.02
C ARG A 192 12.78 -22.30 -12.44
N SER A 193 13.65 -21.46 -11.84
CA SER A 193 13.81 -20.05 -12.26
C SER A 193 14.11 -19.94 -13.74
N VAL A 194 13.44 -19.00 -14.42
CA VAL A 194 13.73 -18.64 -15.83
C VAL A 194 14.91 -17.66 -15.92
N GLY A 195 15.32 -17.08 -14.79
CA GLY A 195 16.38 -16.07 -14.71
C GLY A 195 16.03 -14.75 -15.42
N ASN A 196 16.95 -13.81 -15.35
CA ASN A 196 16.82 -12.53 -16.07
C ASN A 196 17.34 -12.68 -17.51
N THR A 197 16.58 -13.37 -18.35
CA THR A 197 16.92 -13.57 -19.76
C THR A 197 16.55 -12.36 -20.61
N LEU A 198 17.24 -12.17 -21.75
CA LEU A 198 16.89 -11.12 -22.71
C LEU A 198 15.44 -11.27 -23.20
N ILE A 199 14.98 -12.49 -23.40
CA ILE A 199 13.60 -12.80 -23.82
C ILE A 199 12.58 -12.29 -22.80
N LEU A 200 12.82 -12.51 -21.50
CA LEU A 200 11.96 -11.99 -20.44
C LEU A 200 11.90 -10.45 -20.49
N HIS A 201 13.02 -9.79 -20.75
CA HIS A 201 13.07 -8.35 -20.88
C HIS A 201 12.35 -7.85 -22.14
N GLU A 202 12.55 -8.50 -23.30
CA GLU A 202 11.90 -8.09 -24.57
C GLU A 202 10.38 -8.28 -24.56
N THR A 203 9.87 -9.24 -23.80
CA THR A 203 8.42 -9.47 -23.67
C THR A 203 7.71 -8.47 -22.77
N ALA A 204 8.42 -7.70 -21.95
CA ALA A 204 7.89 -6.77 -20.95
C ALA A 204 6.87 -7.42 -19.98
N LEU A 205 6.96 -8.74 -19.75
CA LEU A 205 6.05 -9.47 -18.86
C LEU A 205 6.20 -9.04 -17.42
N THR A 206 7.42 -8.84 -16.96
CA THR A 206 7.69 -8.39 -15.59
C THR A 206 7.03 -7.04 -15.30
N GLU A 207 7.19 -6.10 -16.22
CA GLU A 207 6.60 -4.76 -16.13
C GLU A 207 5.06 -4.82 -16.21
N ALA A 208 4.52 -5.67 -17.09
CA ALA A 208 3.09 -5.85 -17.25
C ALA A 208 2.42 -6.42 -15.98
N PHE A 209 3.00 -7.46 -15.37
CA PHE A 209 2.48 -8.03 -14.13
C PHE A 209 2.62 -7.07 -12.94
N ASN A 210 3.72 -6.33 -12.83
CA ASN A 210 3.89 -5.30 -11.81
C ASN A 210 2.84 -4.18 -11.95
N LEU A 211 2.56 -3.74 -13.17
CA LEU A 211 1.53 -2.73 -13.41
C LEU A 211 0.13 -3.27 -13.14
N LYS A 212 -0.16 -4.54 -13.49
CA LYS A 212 -1.41 -5.23 -13.12
C LYS A 212 -1.59 -5.23 -11.61
N ALA A 213 -0.58 -5.64 -10.86
CA ALA A 213 -0.62 -5.66 -9.40
C ALA A 213 -0.87 -4.25 -8.83
N ALA A 214 -0.22 -3.22 -9.37
CA ALA A 214 -0.43 -1.83 -8.94
C ALA A 214 -1.85 -1.34 -9.22
N ILE A 215 -2.45 -1.69 -10.36
CA ILE A 215 -3.84 -1.33 -10.70
C ILE A 215 -4.81 -2.02 -9.76
N GLU A 216 -4.67 -3.33 -9.56
CA GLU A 216 -5.54 -4.10 -8.66
C GLU A 216 -5.42 -3.59 -7.22
N TYR A 217 -4.22 -3.20 -6.78
CA TYR A 217 -4.02 -2.56 -5.48
C TYR A 217 -4.77 -1.24 -5.37
N GLN A 218 -4.74 -0.38 -6.40
CA GLN A 218 -5.50 0.88 -6.42
C GLN A 218 -7.02 0.66 -6.41
N LEU A 219 -7.49 -0.43 -7.03
CA LEU A 219 -8.88 -0.86 -7.01
C LEU A 219 -9.28 -1.57 -5.69
N GLN A 220 -8.35 -1.71 -4.74
CA GLN A 220 -8.51 -2.41 -3.46
C GLN A 220 -8.76 -3.93 -3.61
N ASN A 221 -8.42 -4.52 -4.75
CA ASN A 221 -8.51 -5.95 -5.03
C ASN A 221 -7.18 -6.63 -4.62
N TYR A 222 -6.88 -6.68 -3.33
CA TYR A 222 -5.58 -7.14 -2.82
C TYR A 222 -5.26 -8.59 -3.19
N GLU A 223 -6.25 -9.48 -3.26
CA GLU A 223 -6.04 -10.85 -3.68
C GLU A 223 -5.64 -10.95 -5.16
N ALA A 224 -6.31 -10.22 -6.04
CA ALA A 224 -5.94 -10.16 -7.47
C ALA A 224 -4.55 -9.52 -7.67
N ALA A 225 -4.16 -8.56 -6.82
CA ALA A 225 -2.82 -7.99 -6.84
C ALA A 225 -1.75 -9.01 -6.43
N LYS A 226 -2.00 -9.84 -5.42
CA LYS A 226 -1.10 -10.95 -5.02
C LYS A 226 -1.02 -12.01 -6.10
N GLU A 227 -2.15 -12.40 -6.69
CA GLU A 227 -2.23 -13.33 -7.80
C GLU A 227 -1.37 -12.85 -8.98
N ALA A 228 -1.47 -11.58 -9.36
CA ALA A 228 -0.66 -11.00 -10.43
C ALA A 228 0.85 -11.12 -10.17
N LEU A 229 1.32 -10.95 -8.93
CA LEU A 229 2.74 -11.16 -8.59
C LEU A 229 3.14 -12.63 -8.54
N THR A 230 2.20 -13.53 -8.24
CA THR A 230 2.43 -15.00 -8.23
C THR A 230 2.46 -15.57 -9.64
N ASP A 231 1.63 -15.04 -10.54
CA ASP A 231 1.55 -15.45 -11.94
C ASP A 231 2.76 -14.99 -12.79
N MET A 232 3.59 -14.12 -12.23
CA MET A 232 4.80 -13.61 -12.89
C MET A 232 5.76 -14.77 -13.23
N PRO A 233 6.51 -14.68 -14.33
CA PRO A 233 7.56 -15.67 -14.65
C PRO A 233 8.46 -15.95 -13.44
N PRO A 234 8.64 -17.23 -13.07
CA PRO A 234 9.30 -17.60 -11.82
C PRO A 234 10.78 -17.22 -11.83
N ARG A 235 11.21 -16.51 -10.80
CA ARG A 235 12.58 -16.09 -10.57
C ARG A 235 12.98 -16.33 -9.12
N SER A 236 14.26 -16.56 -8.88
CA SER A 236 14.81 -16.58 -7.51
C SER A 236 14.75 -15.19 -6.89
N GLU A 237 14.75 -15.10 -5.57
CA GLU A 237 14.66 -13.80 -4.87
C GLU A 237 15.81 -12.86 -5.24
N GLU A 238 17.01 -13.42 -5.47
CA GLU A 238 18.21 -12.67 -5.90
C GLU A 238 18.10 -12.10 -7.33
N GLU A 239 17.21 -12.65 -8.16
CA GLU A 239 16.99 -12.24 -9.55
C GLU A 239 15.82 -11.26 -9.70
N LEU A 240 15.06 -10.99 -8.63
CA LEU A 240 13.92 -10.09 -8.69
C LEU A 240 14.37 -8.63 -8.91
N ASP A 241 13.65 -7.96 -9.78
CA ASP A 241 13.81 -6.52 -10.00
C ASP A 241 13.29 -5.68 -8.82
N ALA A 242 13.80 -4.48 -8.68
CA ALA A 242 13.48 -3.59 -7.58
C ALA A 242 11.98 -3.25 -7.47
N VAL A 243 11.25 -3.17 -8.60
CA VAL A 243 9.81 -2.88 -8.60
C VAL A 243 9.02 -4.07 -8.07
N THR A 244 9.37 -5.29 -8.47
CA THR A 244 8.75 -6.53 -7.97
C THR A 244 8.97 -6.68 -6.47
N LEU A 245 10.20 -6.47 -5.97
CA LEU A 245 10.51 -6.51 -4.54
C LEU A 245 9.71 -5.46 -3.77
N HIS A 246 9.58 -4.25 -4.31
CA HIS A 246 8.77 -3.18 -3.72
C HIS A 246 7.29 -3.56 -3.61
N ASN A 247 6.70 -4.05 -4.71
CA ASN A 247 5.30 -4.44 -4.74
C ASN A 247 5.00 -5.62 -3.81
N GLN A 248 5.89 -6.63 -3.78
CA GLN A 248 5.79 -7.74 -2.83
C GLN A 248 5.88 -7.27 -1.38
N ALA A 249 6.79 -6.35 -1.07
CA ALA A 249 6.91 -5.78 0.26
C ALA A 249 5.60 -5.12 0.71
N LEU A 250 5.00 -4.27 -0.14
CA LEU A 250 3.75 -3.58 0.19
C LEU A 250 2.58 -4.53 0.39
N LEU A 251 2.43 -5.55 -0.47
CA LEU A 251 1.32 -6.53 -0.38
C LEU A 251 1.46 -7.48 0.82
N ASN A 252 2.69 -7.74 1.27
CA ASN A 252 2.95 -8.65 2.39
C ASN A 252 2.98 -7.94 3.75
N MET A 253 2.89 -6.60 3.80
CA MET A 253 2.97 -5.84 5.05
C MET A 253 1.94 -6.26 6.10
N ASP A 254 0.73 -6.64 5.70
CA ASP A 254 -0.33 -7.04 6.63
C ASP A 254 -0.16 -8.48 7.15
N THR A 255 0.60 -9.34 6.43
CA THR A 255 0.81 -10.75 6.79
C THR A 255 2.18 -11.00 7.41
N LYS A 256 3.22 -10.36 6.87
CA LYS A 256 4.63 -10.52 7.26
C LYS A 256 5.35 -9.15 7.26
N PRO A 257 5.04 -8.26 8.20
CA PRO A 257 5.57 -6.90 8.19
C PRO A 257 7.11 -6.85 8.26
N SER A 258 7.76 -7.76 9.00
CA SER A 258 9.23 -7.85 9.07
C SER A 258 9.89 -8.03 7.72
N GLU A 259 9.44 -9.02 6.95
CA GLU A 259 9.95 -9.30 5.61
C GLU A 259 9.73 -8.11 4.67
N GLY A 260 8.58 -7.43 4.79
CA GLY A 260 8.29 -6.22 4.03
C GLY A 260 9.26 -5.07 4.34
N PHE A 261 9.52 -4.81 5.62
CA PHE A 261 10.49 -3.78 6.03
C PHE A 261 11.91 -4.10 5.59
N GLU A 262 12.36 -5.35 5.73
CA GLU A 262 13.69 -5.78 5.27
C GLU A 262 13.88 -5.54 3.77
N LYS A 263 12.88 -5.91 2.94
CA LYS A 263 12.90 -5.67 1.49
C LYS A 263 12.96 -4.18 1.14
N LEU A 264 12.16 -3.35 1.80
CA LEU A 264 12.17 -1.91 1.55
C LEU A 264 13.49 -1.24 1.99
N GLN A 265 14.04 -1.64 3.13
CA GLN A 265 15.37 -1.17 3.58
C GLN A 265 16.49 -1.61 2.63
N PHE A 266 16.45 -2.87 2.18
CA PHE A 266 17.39 -3.38 1.18
C PHE A 266 17.35 -2.56 -0.11
N LEU A 267 16.13 -2.22 -0.59
CA LEU A 267 15.97 -1.40 -1.79
C LEU A 267 16.60 -0.01 -1.67
N LEU A 268 16.56 0.62 -0.49
CA LEU A 268 17.22 1.93 -0.31
C LEU A 268 18.73 1.89 -0.48
N GLN A 269 19.36 0.72 -0.33
CA GLN A 269 20.79 0.52 -0.53
C GLN A 269 21.14 0.25 -2.01
N GLN A 270 20.14 -0.02 -2.85
CA GLN A 270 20.31 -0.25 -4.28
C GLN A 270 20.34 1.08 -5.05
N ASN A 271 20.92 1.04 -6.25
CA ASN A 271 20.89 2.17 -7.17
C ASN A 271 20.82 1.65 -8.61
N PRO A 272 19.72 1.88 -9.35
CA PRO A 272 18.51 2.64 -8.96
C PRO A 272 17.48 1.81 -8.13
N PHE A 273 16.63 2.51 -7.40
CA PHE A 273 15.46 1.92 -6.72
C PHE A 273 14.18 2.72 -7.08
N PRO A 274 12.96 2.14 -6.91
CA PRO A 274 11.72 2.86 -7.17
C PRO A 274 11.61 4.11 -6.29
N PRO A 275 11.34 5.30 -6.86
CA PRO A 275 11.28 6.57 -6.11
C PRO A 275 10.33 6.54 -4.92
N GLU A 276 9.23 5.80 -5.05
CA GLU A 276 8.17 5.66 -4.06
C GLU A 276 8.61 4.86 -2.82
N THR A 277 9.68 4.07 -2.93
CA THR A 277 10.18 3.21 -1.83
C THR A 277 10.50 4.02 -0.57
N PHE A 278 11.14 5.17 -0.72
CA PHE A 278 11.54 6.02 0.41
C PHE A 278 10.32 6.57 1.15
N ALA A 279 9.37 7.14 0.41
CA ALA A 279 8.13 7.67 0.99
C ALA A 279 7.27 6.57 1.63
N ASN A 280 7.14 5.42 0.95
CA ASN A 280 6.34 4.30 1.45
C ASN A 280 6.93 3.70 2.73
N LEU A 281 8.25 3.55 2.80
CA LEU A 281 8.92 3.07 4.02
C LEU A 281 8.63 3.99 5.21
N LEU A 282 8.75 5.31 5.05
CA LEU A 282 8.48 6.28 6.10
C LEU A 282 7.01 6.27 6.53
N LEU A 283 6.07 6.21 5.57
CA LEU A 283 4.63 6.12 5.86
C LEU A 283 4.28 4.82 6.60
N LEU A 284 4.91 3.70 6.22
CA LEU A 284 4.72 2.43 6.88
C LEU A 284 5.29 2.44 8.30
N TYR A 285 6.47 3.02 8.53
CA TYR A 285 6.98 3.19 9.89
C TYR A 285 6.00 4.00 10.74
N CYS A 286 5.45 5.11 10.22
CA CYS A 286 4.44 5.88 10.94
C CYS A 286 3.13 5.09 11.15
N LYS A 287 2.68 4.28 10.17
CA LYS A 287 1.49 3.41 10.29
C LYS A 287 1.65 2.40 11.43
N TYR A 288 2.84 1.79 11.54
CA TYR A 288 3.16 0.79 12.57
C TYR A 288 3.72 1.40 13.86
N GLN A 289 3.68 2.74 13.99
CA GLN A 289 4.11 3.50 15.16
C GLN A 289 5.63 3.40 15.48
N TYR A 290 6.44 3.05 14.50
CA TYR A 290 7.91 3.04 14.60
C TYR A 290 8.50 4.43 14.29
N TYR A 291 8.10 5.43 15.06
CA TYR A 291 8.45 6.84 14.81
C TYR A 291 9.95 7.10 14.92
N ASP A 292 10.64 6.40 15.82
CA ASP A 292 12.09 6.52 15.99
C ASP A 292 12.83 6.06 14.72
N LEU A 293 12.43 4.91 14.14
CA LEU A 293 13.00 4.43 12.88
C LEU A 293 12.70 5.37 11.71
N ALA A 294 11.53 5.97 11.68
CA ALA A 294 11.20 6.98 10.67
C ALA A 294 12.09 8.22 10.80
N ALA A 295 12.34 8.68 12.03
CA ALA A 295 13.22 9.82 12.31
C ALA A 295 14.67 9.52 11.92
N ASP A 296 15.19 8.33 12.23
CA ASP A 296 16.54 7.91 11.89
C ASP A 296 16.73 7.85 10.37
N VAL A 297 15.80 7.23 9.65
CA VAL A 297 15.84 7.15 8.17
C VAL A 297 15.80 8.53 7.53
N LEU A 298 15.01 9.48 8.05
CA LEU A 298 14.99 10.86 7.57
C LEU A 298 16.31 11.58 7.84
N ALA A 299 16.90 11.38 9.01
CA ALA A 299 18.16 12.02 9.39
C ALA A 299 19.35 11.49 8.59
N GLU A 300 19.40 10.18 8.34
CA GLU A 300 20.47 9.54 7.58
C GLU A 300 20.40 9.85 6.08
N ASN A 301 19.20 10.07 5.53
CA ASN A 301 18.97 10.19 4.08
C ASN A 301 18.45 11.57 3.67
N VAL A 302 19.06 12.65 4.17
CA VAL A 302 18.66 14.03 3.87
C VAL A 302 18.62 14.31 2.36
N HIS A 303 19.55 13.74 1.59
CA HIS A 303 19.59 13.90 0.13
C HIS A 303 18.38 13.26 -0.58
N LEU A 304 17.88 12.12 -0.09
CA LEU A 304 16.67 11.46 -0.62
C LEU A 304 15.40 12.24 -0.24
N THR A 305 15.40 12.87 0.94
CA THR A 305 14.30 13.73 1.40
C THR A 305 14.05 14.86 0.41
N TYR A 306 15.08 15.59 0.00
CA TYR A 306 14.93 16.67 -0.98
C TYR A 306 14.60 16.19 -2.39
N LYS A 307 15.00 14.96 -2.74
CA LYS A 307 14.79 14.42 -4.09
C LYS A 307 13.40 13.79 -4.26
N TYR A 308 12.92 13.04 -3.26
CA TYR A 308 11.76 12.16 -3.41
C TYR A 308 10.54 12.56 -2.57
N LEU A 309 10.70 13.37 -1.51
CA LEU A 309 9.55 13.83 -0.75
C LEU A 309 9.05 15.17 -1.27
N THR A 310 7.74 15.27 -1.45
CA THR A 310 7.11 16.57 -1.66
C THR A 310 7.14 17.39 -0.36
N PRO A 311 7.18 18.74 -0.42
CA PRO A 311 7.16 19.58 0.78
C PRO A 311 5.99 19.25 1.72
N TYR A 312 4.81 18.95 1.14
CA TYR A 312 3.64 18.53 1.91
C TYR A 312 3.90 17.23 2.68
N LEU A 313 4.43 16.20 2.01
CA LEU A 313 4.65 14.89 2.64
C LEU A 313 5.71 14.97 3.72
N TYR A 314 6.75 15.77 3.50
CA TYR A 314 7.76 16.05 4.52
C TYR A 314 7.16 16.73 5.76
N ASP A 315 6.41 17.83 5.58
CA ASP A 315 5.77 18.55 6.68
C ASP A 315 4.80 17.65 7.45
N PHE A 316 4.08 16.76 6.74
CA PHE A 316 3.15 15.81 7.34
C PHE A 316 3.88 14.72 8.17
N LEU A 317 4.94 14.13 7.63
CA LEU A 317 5.76 13.13 8.34
C LEU A 317 6.46 13.74 9.55
N ASP A 318 7.01 14.95 9.42
CA ASP A 318 7.63 15.69 10.52
C ASP A 318 6.63 15.97 11.65
N ALA A 319 5.40 16.33 11.32
CA ALA A 319 4.34 16.51 12.31
C ALA A 319 3.95 15.20 13.00
N LEU A 320 3.87 14.06 12.25
CA LEU A 320 3.59 12.74 12.81
C LEU A 320 4.68 12.29 13.79
N ILE A 321 5.94 12.45 13.40
CA ILE A 321 7.08 12.07 14.25
C ILE A 321 7.13 12.96 15.49
N THR A 322 6.91 14.27 15.34
CA THR A 322 6.87 15.23 16.46
C THR A 322 5.76 14.87 17.46
N GLN A 323 4.66 14.24 17.02
CA GLN A 323 3.56 13.86 17.89
C GLN A 323 4.01 12.92 19.04
N GLN A 324 5.02 12.10 18.81
CA GLN A 324 5.55 11.19 19.82
C GLN A 324 6.19 11.93 21.01
N THR A 325 6.95 12.97 20.71
CA THR A 325 7.71 13.72 21.72
C THR A 325 6.94 14.92 22.26
N SER A 326 6.26 15.65 21.40
CA SER A 326 5.52 16.89 21.74
C SER A 326 4.19 16.96 21.01
N PRO A 327 3.10 16.36 21.54
CA PRO A 327 1.78 16.38 20.90
C PRO A 327 1.22 17.79 20.68
N GLU A 328 1.60 18.77 21.51
CA GLU A 328 1.13 20.15 21.38
C GLU A 328 1.81 20.87 20.20
N GLU A 329 3.09 20.61 19.99
CA GLU A 329 3.82 21.13 18.84
C GLU A 329 3.34 20.46 17.54
N ALA A 330 3.15 19.14 17.56
CA ALA A 330 2.55 18.41 16.45
C ALA A 330 1.16 18.97 16.09
N TYR A 331 0.32 19.27 17.08
CA TYR A 331 -0.98 19.89 16.84
C TYR A 331 -0.86 21.22 16.09
N ARG A 332 0.11 22.08 16.46
CA ARG A 332 0.36 23.35 15.76
C ARG A 332 0.79 23.13 14.32
N LYS A 333 1.72 22.17 14.09
CA LYS A 333 2.16 21.80 12.73
C LYS A 333 1.00 21.30 11.88
N PHE A 334 0.14 20.44 12.42
CA PHE A 334 -1.07 19.98 11.72
C PHE A 334 -2.08 21.12 11.49
N ASP A 335 -2.25 22.06 12.43
CA ASP A 335 -3.16 23.19 12.25
C ASP A 335 -2.67 24.12 11.14
N ASP A 336 -1.36 24.37 11.04
CA ASP A 336 -0.75 25.15 9.96
C ASP A 336 -0.94 24.46 8.60
N LEU A 337 -0.74 23.12 8.53
CA LEU A 337 -1.00 22.33 7.32
C LEU A 337 -2.48 22.35 6.95
N ALA A 338 -3.38 22.16 7.91
CA ALA A 338 -4.82 22.21 7.69
C ALA A 338 -5.26 23.57 7.14
N ASN A 339 -4.71 24.67 7.66
CA ASN A 339 -4.98 26.03 7.17
C ASN A 339 -4.51 26.22 5.72
N LYS A 340 -3.28 25.77 5.38
CA LYS A 340 -2.75 25.81 4.01
C LYS A 340 -3.68 25.04 3.04
N HIS A 341 -4.11 23.82 3.42
CA HIS A 341 -5.01 23.02 2.59
C HIS A 341 -6.40 23.62 2.47
N THR A 342 -6.94 24.20 3.54
CA THR A 342 -8.23 24.90 3.51
C THR A 342 -8.20 26.09 2.54
N GLU A 343 -7.12 26.85 2.50
CA GLU A 343 -6.95 27.94 1.51
C GLU A 343 -6.88 27.40 0.09
N THR A 344 -6.18 26.29 -0.12
CA THR A 344 -6.08 25.63 -1.44
C THR A 344 -7.44 25.13 -1.90
N LEU A 345 -8.20 24.46 -1.02
CA LEU A 345 -9.57 24.01 -1.30
C LEU A 345 -10.52 25.16 -1.64
N ARG A 346 -10.43 26.29 -0.93
CA ARG A 346 -11.23 27.48 -1.24
C ARG A 346 -10.89 28.07 -2.62
N LYS A 347 -9.59 28.09 -2.98
CA LYS A 347 -9.15 28.52 -4.31
C LYS A 347 -9.68 27.58 -5.39
N ALA A 348 -9.53 26.27 -5.20
CA ALA A 348 -10.03 25.27 -6.14
C ALA A 348 -11.56 25.35 -6.31
N THR A 349 -12.32 25.53 -5.22
CA THR A 349 -13.78 25.72 -5.26
C THR A 349 -14.17 26.94 -6.11
N LYS A 350 -13.45 28.06 -5.96
CA LYS A 350 -13.70 29.26 -6.81
C LYS A 350 -13.39 28.99 -8.26
N GLN A 351 -12.29 28.30 -8.56
CA GLN A 351 -11.93 27.91 -9.92
C GLN A 351 -12.98 27.02 -10.57
N VAL A 352 -13.53 26.04 -9.83
CA VAL A 352 -14.65 25.21 -10.31
C VAL A 352 -15.88 26.06 -10.64
N GLN A 353 -16.21 27.03 -9.79
CA GLN A 353 -17.35 27.92 -10.02
C GLN A 353 -17.13 28.82 -11.24
N GLU A 354 -15.96 29.42 -11.40
CA GLU A 354 -15.59 30.26 -12.55
C GLU A 354 -15.58 29.46 -13.84
N ALA A 355 -15.02 28.25 -13.84
CA ALA A 355 -15.00 27.39 -15.00
C ALA A 355 -16.42 26.96 -15.44
N ARG A 356 -17.31 26.68 -14.49
CA ARG A 356 -18.73 26.39 -14.76
C ARG A 356 -19.47 27.61 -15.36
N LEU A 357 -19.20 28.83 -14.89
CA LEU A 357 -19.77 30.04 -15.43
C LEU A 357 -19.31 30.31 -16.87
N ASN A 358 -18.08 29.95 -17.19
CA ASN A 358 -17.50 30.11 -18.51
C ASN A 358 -17.87 28.98 -19.50
N HIS A 359 -18.62 27.96 -19.05
CA HIS A 359 -18.98 26.75 -19.82
C HIS A 359 -17.78 26.03 -20.45
N ASP A 360 -16.63 26.02 -19.76
CA ASP A 360 -15.42 25.32 -20.18
C ASP A 360 -15.32 23.98 -19.49
N ASP A 361 -15.79 22.92 -20.14
CA ASP A 361 -15.82 21.57 -19.58
C ASP A 361 -14.41 21.02 -19.23
N ASN A 362 -13.38 21.41 -19.98
CA ASN A 362 -12.01 20.97 -19.70
C ASN A 362 -11.44 21.68 -18.45
N ALA A 363 -11.69 22.98 -18.33
CA ALA A 363 -11.32 23.72 -17.13
C ALA A 363 -12.08 23.22 -15.88
N VAL A 364 -13.36 22.85 -16.04
CA VAL A 364 -14.15 22.24 -14.95
C VAL A 364 -13.54 20.90 -14.52
N LYS A 365 -13.22 20.01 -15.47
CA LYS A 365 -12.59 18.71 -15.14
C LYS A 365 -11.27 18.90 -14.39
N LYS A 366 -10.39 19.76 -14.89
CA LYS A 366 -9.11 20.05 -14.26
C LYS A 366 -9.30 20.60 -12.83
N ALA A 367 -10.15 21.60 -12.68
CA ALA A 367 -10.39 22.22 -11.36
C ALA A 367 -11.06 21.25 -10.36
N VAL A 368 -11.87 20.30 -10.82
CA VAL A 368 -12.43 19.22 -9.98
C VAL A 368 -11.34 18.26 -9.57
N THR A 369 -10.47 17.84 -10.48
CA THR A 369 -9.31 16.98 -10.14
C THR A 369 -8.39 17.66 -9.11
N ASP A 370 -8.07 18.93 -9.30
CA ASP A 370 -7.25 19.71 -8.37
C ASP A 370 -7.91 19.82 -6.97
N TYR A 371 -9.25 19.93 -6.94
CA TYR A 371 -10.02 19.93 -5.70
C TYR A 371 -9.98 18.57 -5.00
N GLU A 372 -10.18 17.47 -5.72
CA GLU A 372 -10.14 16.12 -5.19
C GLU A 372 -8.75 15.79 -4.62
N GLU A 373 -7.68 16.13 -5.35
CA GLU A 373 -6.31 15.95 -4.86
C GLU A 373 -6.01 16.79 -3.61
N ALA A 374 -6.50 18.01 -3.54
CA ALA A 374 -6.34 18.84 -2.36
C ALA A 374 -7.12 18.28 -1.15
N LEU A 375 -8.29 17.69 -1.39
CA LEU A 375 -9.09 17.03 -0.35
C LEU A 375 -8.41 15.76 0.15
N ASP A 376 -7.86 14.93 -0.75
CA ASP A 376 -7.12 13.71 -0.42
C ASP A 376 -5.89 14.00 0.45
N ARG A 377 -5.26 15.16 0.28
CA ARG A 377 -4.15 15.62 1.14
C ARG A 377 -4.64 16.21 2.47
N TYR A 378 -5.80 16.85 2.48
CA TYR A 378 -6.35 17.49 3.69
C TYR A 378 -6.89 16.48 4.70
N VAL A 379 -7.61 15.45 4.24
CA VAL A 379 -8.26 14.47 5.14
C VAL A 379 -7.28 13.75 6.07
N PRO A 380 -6.10 13.25 5.62
CA PRO A 380 -5.11 12.64 6.52
C PRO A 380 -4.60 13.60 7.60
N VAL A 381 -4.36 14.86 7.26
CA VAL A 381 -3.92 15.90 8.22
C VAL A 381 -5.00 16.13 9.29
N LEU A 382 -6.26 16.23 8.87
CA LEU A 382 -7.40 16.39 9.76
C LEU A 382 -7.54 15.19 10.72
N MET A 383 -7.38 13.96 10.20
CA MET A 383 -7.46 12.74 11.02
C MET A 383 -6.32 12.66 12.02
N ALA A 384 -5.08 12.99 11.62
CA ALA A 384 -3.93 13.01 12.51
C ALA A 384 -4.10 14.08 13.62
N GLN A 385 -4.57 15.28 13.27
CA GLN A 385 -4.87 16.33 14.23
C GLN A 385 -5.96 15.89 15.23
N ALA A 386 -7.03 15.25 14.74
CA ALA A 386 -8.12 14.75 15.58
C ALA A 386 -7.65 13.63 16.51
N LYS A 387 -6.74 12.75 16.04
CA LYS A 387 -6.19 11.63 16.81
C LYS A 387 -5.50 12.10 18.09
N ILE A 388 -4.81 13.23 18.09
CA ILE A 388 -4.13 13.78 19.29
C ILE A 388 -5.11 13.98 20.46
N TYR A 389 -6.31 14.46 20.19
CA TYR A 389 -7.34 14.61 21.23
C TYR A 389 -8.14 13.34 21.47
N TRP A 390 -8.28 12.50 20.45
CA TRP A 390 -8.89 11.17 20.57
C TRP A 390 -8.13 10.28 21.56
N ASP A 391 -6.81 10.24 21.47
CA ASP A 391 -5.94 9.46 22.36
C ASP A 391 -5.97 9.98 23.81
N ARG A 392 -6.39 11.23 24.00
CA ARG A 392 -6.64 11.85 25.32
C ARG A 392 -8.10 11.77 25.77
N GLU A 393 -8.94 11.01 25.09
CA GLU A 393 -10.37 10.84 25.34
C GLU A 393 -11.16 12.17 25.34
N ASN A 394 -10.62 13.23 24.72
CA ASN A 394 -11.27 14.53 24.64
C ASN A 394 -12.14 14.67 23.38
N TYR A 395 -13.21 13.92 23.33
CA TYR A 395 -14.11 13.83 22.16
C TYR A 395 -14.81 15.16 21.81
N VAL A 396 -14.95 16.06 22.78
CA VAL A 396 -15.52 17.40 22.55
C VAL A 396 -14.60 18.25 21.67
N GLN A 397 -13.29 18.16 21.86
CA GLN A 397 -12.34 18.86 21.00
C GLN A 397 -12.23 18.21 19.62
N VAL A 398 -12.25 16.88 19.55
CA VAL A 398 -12.33 16.14 18.29
C VAL A 398 -13.52 16.60 17.46
N GLU A 399 -14.70 16.70 18.08
CA GLU A 399 -15.91 17.20 17.40
C GLU A 399 -15.73 18.62 16.86
N LYS A 400 -15.09 19.51 17.61
CA LYS A 400 -14.83 20.89 17.15
C LYS A 400 -13.93 20.92 15.90
N ILE A 401 -12.93 20.04 15.83
CA ILE A 401 -12.06 19.90 14.66
C ILE A 401 -12.90 19.47 13.45
N PHE A 402 -13.73 18.44 13.62
CA PHE A 402 -14.61 17.98 12.53
C PHE A 402 -15.64 19.05 12.12
N ARG A 403 -16.20 19.80 13.03
CA ARG A 403 -17.13 20.90 12.70
C ARG A 403 -16.48 21.98 11.83
N LYS A 404 -15.18 22.30 12.04
CA LYS A 404 -14.45 23.27 11.21
C LYS A 404 -14.28 22.79 9.76
N SER A 405 -14.22 21.48 9.54
CA SER A 405 -13.96 20.87 8.23
C SER A 405 -15.23 20.49 7.44
N VAL A 406 -16.42 20.71 8.00
CA VAL A 406 -17.72 20.37 7.37
C VAL A 406 -17.86 20.99 5.97
N GLU A 407 -17.32 22.21 5.77
CA GLU A 407 -17.40 22.94 4.50
C GLU A 407 -16.90 22.11 3.31
N PHE A 408 -15.86 21.29 3.52
CA PHE A 408 -15.19 20.52 2.45
C PHE A 408 -15.39 19.02 2.56
N CYS A 409 -15.54 18.48 3.78
CA CYS A 409 -15.48 17.05 4.05
C CYS A 409 -16.85 16.39 4.25
N ASN A 410 -17.96 17.12 4.20
CA ASN A 410 -19.31 16.62 4.51
C ASN A 410 -19.75 15.43 3.64
N GLU A 411 -19.20 15.28 2.43
CA GLU A 411 -19.49 14.15 1.53
C GLU A 411 -18.50 12.99 1.65
N HIS A 412 -17.36 13.21 2.32
CA HIS A 412 -16.30 12.23 2.42
C HIS A 412 -16.64 11.10 3.39
N ASP A 413 -16.63 9.84 2.93
CA ASP A 413 -17.09 8.70 3.73
C ASP A 413 -16.24 8.44 4.99
N ILE A 414 -14.91 8.61 4.92
CA ILE A 414 -14.01 8.47 6.08
C ILE A 414 -14.32 9.56 7.12
N TRP A 415 -14.56 10.78 6.69
CA TRP A 415 -14.93 11.86 7.58
C TRP A 415 -16.25 11.59 8.29
N LYS A 416 -17.31 11.18 7.54
CA LYS A 416 -18.62 10.81 8.10
C LYS A 416 -18.50 9.72 9.15
N LEU A 417 -17.69 8.70 8.88
CA LEU A 417 -17.46 7.59 9.80
C LEU A 417 -16.78 8.05 11.09
N ASN A 418 -15.73 8.86 11.00
CA ASN A 418 -15.01 9.35 12.18
C ASN A 418 -15.86 10.33 13.02
N VAL A 419 -16.69 11.15 12.36
CA VAL A 419 -17.70 11.96 13.06
C VAL A 419 -18.69 11.08 13.81
N ALA A 420 -19.21 10.01 13.18
CA ALA A 420 -20.10 9.06 13.82
C ALA A 420 -19.48 8.41 15.06
N HIS A 421 -18.20 7.97 14.96
CA HIS A 421 -17.45 7.42 16.10
C HIS A 421 -17.26 8.47 17.21
N THR A 422 -16.95 9.71 16.86
CA THR A 422 -16.78 10.79 17.84
C THR A 422 -18.06 11.12 18.58
N LEU A 423 -19.18 11.13 17.89
CA LEU A 423 -20.50 11.35 18.50
C LEU A 423 -20.94 10.15 19.34
N PHE A 424 -20.64 8.93 18.89
CA PHE A 424 -20.91 7.70 19.62
C PHE A 424 -20.18 7.65 20.98
N MET A 425 -18.93 8.08 21.03
CA MET A 425 -18.15 8.15 22.27
C MET A 425 -18.66 9.21 23.25
N GLN A 426 -19.50 10.16 22.80
CA GLN A 426 -20.22 11.09 23.64
C GLN A 426 -21.60 10.51 23.94
N GLU A 427 -21.77 9.92 25.13
CA GLU A 427 -22.94 9.14 25.55
C GLU A 427 -24.30 9.84 25.37
N ASN A 428 -24.33 11.16 25.25
CA ASN A 428 -25.55 11.95 25.06
C ASN A 428 -25.91 12.20 23.58
N LYS A 429 -25.11 11.73 22.61
CA LYS A 429 -25.25 12.03 21.17
C LYS A 429 -25.53 10.80 20.28
N PHE A 430 -26.03 9.71 20.86
CA PHE A 430 -26.34 8.51 20.10
C PHE A 430 -27.30 8.74 18.92
N LYS A 431 -28.27 9.64 19.08
CA LYS A 431 -29.21 9.99 18.01
C LYS A 431 -28.52 10.65 16.81
N GLU A 432 -27.57 11.55 17.08
CA GLU A 432 -26.77 12.17 16.02
C GLU A 432 -25.84 11.15 15.37
N ALA A 433 -25.19 10.28 16.17
CA ALA A 433 -24.35 9.21 15.68
C ALA A 433 -25.10 8.25 14.74
N THR A 434 -26.35 7.87 15.10
CA THR A 434 -27.22 7.07 14.23
C THR A 434 -27.40 7.72 12.86
N GLY A 435 -27.64 9.04 12.82
CA GLY A 435 -27.81 9.79 11.58
C GLY A 435 -26.60 9.73 10.63
N PHE A 436 -25.38 9.49 11.14
CA PHE A 436 -24.19 9.31 10.35
C PHE A 436 -23.90 7.83 10.02
N TYR A 437 -24.13 6.90 10.97
CA TYR A 437 -23.88 5.47 10.72
C TYR A 437 -24.89 4.86 9.73
N GLU A 438 -26.18 5.21 9.86
CA GLU A 438 -27.25 4.60 9.08
C GLU A 438 -27.06 4.77 7.56
N PRO A 439 -26.74 5.96 7.00
CA PRO A 439 -26.47 6.10 5.58
C PRO A 439 -25.28 5.27 5.09
N ILE A 440 -24.24 5.11 5.93
CA ILE A 440 -23.05 4.32 5.60
C ILE A 440 -23.41 2.84 5.47
N VAL A 441 -24.18 2.32 6.43
CA VAL A 441 -24.62 0.93 6.42
C VAL A 441 -25.63 0.68 5.30
N ARG A 442 -26.55 1.62 5.03
CA ARG A 442 -27.54 1.51 3.93
C ARG A 442 -26.91 1.45 2.54
N LYS A 443 -25.78 2.14 2.31
CA LYS A 443 -25.04 2.04 1.03
C LYS A 443 -24.59 0.61 0.73
N LYS A 444 -24.28 -0.19 1.75
CA LYS A 444 -23.79 -1.56 1.64
C LYS A 444 -24.80 -2.60 2.15
N TYR A 445 -26.10 -2.25 2.20
CA TYR A 445 -27.11 -3.10 2.84
C TYR A 445 -27.27 -4.46 2.14
N ASP A 446 -27.04 -4.54 0.85
CA ASP A 446 -27.11 -5.80 0.09
C ASP A 446 -25.93 -6.73 0.42
N ASN A 447 -24.76 -6.15 0.69
CA ASN A 447 -23.55 -6.84 1.11
C ASN A 447 -23.10 -6.33 2.49
N ILE A 448 -23.94 -6.53 3.50
CA ILE A 448 -23.75 -5.91 4.82
C ILE A 448 -22.45 -6.35 5.51
N LEU A 449 -21.93 -7.53 5.20
CA LEU A 449 -20.69 -8.06 5.74
C LEU A 449 -19.43 -7.38 5.16
N ASP A 450 -19.57 -6.55 4.12
CA ASP A 450 -18.48 -5.67 3.67
C ASP A 450 -18.32 -4.42 4.55
N THR A 451 -19.26 -4.22 5.49
CA THR A 451 -19.15 -3.17 6.50
C THR A 451 -18.46 -3.71 7.75
N SER A 452 -17.54 -2.94 8.32
CA SER A 452 -16.85 -3.35 9.54
C SER A 452 -17.82 -3.74 10.66
N ALA A 453 -17.55 -4.87 11.32
CA ALA A 453 -18.35 -5.38 12.42
C ALA A 453 -18.54 -4.36 13.56
N ILE A 454 -17.53 -3.53 13.83
CA ILE A 454 -17.57 -2.47 14.84
C ILE A 454 -18.57 -1.37 14.45
N VAL A 455 -18.69 -1.01 13.19
CA VAL A 455 -19.65 -0.01 12.70
C VAL A 455 -21.07 -0.53 12.90
N LEU A 456 -21.32 -1.79 12.56
CA LEU A 456 -22.62 -2.45 12.77
C LEU A 456 -22.96 -2.56 14.27
N ALA A 457 -21.98 -2.88 15.10
CA ALA A 457 -22.16 -2.95 16.55
C ALA A 457 -22.50 -1.57 17.15
N ASN A 458 -21.77 -0.52 16.76
CA ASN A 458 -22.01 0.84 17.22
C ASN A 458 -23.39 1.35 16.78
N LEU A 459 -23.82 1.01 15.56
CA LEU A 459 -25.17 1.34 15.10
C LEU A 459 -26.25 0.60 15.92
N CYS A 460 -26.08 -0.70 16.18
CA CYS A 460 -26.99 -1.46 17.03
C CYS A 460 -27.09 -0.87 18.45
N VAL A 461 -25.95 -0.52 19.05
CA VAL A 461 -25.91 0.14 20.36
C VAL A 461 -26.61 1.50 20.32
N SER A 462 -26.38 2.30 19.28
CA SER A 462 -27.05 3.58 19.11
C SER A 462 -28.57 3.44 19.00
N TYR A 463 -29.05 2.44 18.27
CA TYR A 463 -30.48 2.12 18.21
C TYR A 463 -31.06 1.72 19.60
N ILE A 464 -30.34 0.85 20.33
CA ILE A 464 -30.77 0.43 21.69
C ILE A 464 -30.82 1.64 22.64
N MET A 465 -29.80 2.51 22.59
CA MET A 465 -29.72 3.69 23.44
C MET A 465 -30.75 4.77 23.12
N THR A 466 -31.24 4.79 21.88
CA THR A 466 -32.33 5.68 21.42
C THR A 466 -33.71 5.04 21.46
N SER A 467 -33.83 3.85 22.06
CA SER A 467 -35.07 3.08 22.19
C SER A 467 -35.66 2.58 20.85
N GLN A 468 -34.81 2.49 19.82
CA GLN A 468 -35.16 1.95 18.49
C GLN A 468 -34.84 0.44 18.44
N ASN A 469 -35.38 -0.34 19.36
CA ASN A 469 -35.04 -1.76 19.52
C ASN A 469 -35.47 -2.61 18.32
N ALA A 470 -36.53 -2.23 17.61
CA ALA A 470 -36.98 -2.93 16.40
C ALA A 470 -35.93 -2.83 15.26
N ASP A 471 -35.35 -1.64 15.06
CA ASP A 471 -34.35 -1.41 14.04
C ASP A 471 -33.03 -2.15 14.36
N ALA A 472 -32.65 -2.21 15.65
CA ALA A 472 -31.52 -3.02 16.11
C ALA A 472 -31.73 -4.51 15.85
N GLU A 473 -32.93 -5.04 16.13
CA GLU A 473 -33.28 -6.45 15.90
C GLU A 473 -33.30 -6.79 14.40
N GLU A 474 -33.84 -5.90 13.57
CA GLU A 474 -33.84 -6.07 12.10
C GLU A 474 -32.43 -6.14 11.54
N LEU A 475 -31.56 -5.22 11.97
CA LEU A 475 -30.14 -5.19 11.56
C LEU A 475 -29.42 -6.49 11.97
N MET A 476 -29.63 -6.97 13.20
CA MET A 476 -29.02 -8.21 13.68
C MET A 476 -29.51 -9.43 12.89
N LYS A 477 -30.80 -9.53 12.60
CA LYS A 477 -31.38 -10.61 11.77
C LYS A 477 -30.84 -10.58 10.34
N LYS A 478 -30.57 -9.39 9.79
CA LYS A 478 -29.96 -9.26 8.46
C LYS A 478 -28.53 -9.76 8.47
N ILE A 479 -27.73 -9.42 9.48
CA ILE A 479 -26.34 -9.90 9.64
C ILE A 479 -26.33 -11.43 9.76
N GLU A 480 -27.17 -11.99 10.62
CA GLU A 480 -27.29 -13.43 10.84
C GLU A 480 -27.60 -14.18 9.53
N LYS A 481 -28.59 -13.70 8.78
CA LYS A 481 -28.98 -14.29 7.49
C LYS A 481 -27.86 -14.27 6.46
N GLU A 482 -27.07 -13.20 6.39
CA GLU A 482 -25.96 -13.11 5.44
C GLU A 482 -24.76 -13.95 5.91
N GLU A 483 -24.48 -14.03 7.23
CA GLU A 483 -23.48 -14.97 7.76
C GLU A 483 -23.86 -16.43 7.48
N GLU A 484 -25.12 -16.81 7.64
CA GLU A 484 -25.61 -18.15 7.31
C GLU A 484 -25.43 -18.48 5.83
N LYS A 485 -25.79 -17.56 4.94
CA LYS A 485 -25.58 -17.72 3.49
C LYS A 485 -24.13 -18.04 3.14
N ILE A 486 -23.19 -17.21 3.60
CA ILE A 486 -21.75 -17.40 3.31
C ILE A 486 -21.24 -18.70 3.95
N SER A 487 -21.71 -19.05 5.16
CA SER A 487 -21.35 -20.32 5.81
C SER A 487 -21.84 -21.55 5.06
N PHE A 488 -22.89 -21.45 4.26
CA PHE A 488 -23.35 -22.52 3.36
C PHE A 488 -22.49 -22.63 2.10
N GLU A 489 -21.99 -21.49 1.59
CA GLU A 489 -21.15 -21.45 0.40
C GLU A 489 -19.69 -21.87 0.72
N ASP A 490 -19.16 -21.42 1.85
CA ASP A 490 -17.80 -21.70 2.33
C ASP A 490 -17.82 -22.00 3.83
N GLN A 491 -17.68 -23.28 4.19
CA GLN A 491 -17.72 -23.75 5.58
C GLN A 491 -16.46 -23.37 6.38
N ASP A 492 -15.36 -23.06 5.73
CA ASP A 492 -14.06 -22.75 6.38
C ASP A 492 -13.90 -21.24 6.65
N LYS A 493 -14.74 -20.42 6.01
CA LYS A 493 -14.69 -18.96 6.20
C LYS A 493 -15.14 -18.56 7.60
N LYS A 494 -14.26 -17.91 8.34
CA LYS A 494 -14.53 -17.40 9.68
C LYS A 494 -15.23 -16.05 9.59
N LEU A 495 -16.47 -15.96 10.07
CA LEU A 495 -17.27 -14.74 10.11
C LEU A 495 -17.51 -14.34 11.57
N PHE A 496 -17.24 -13.07 11.90
CA PHE A 496 -17.26 -12.57 13.28
C PHE A 496 -18.27 -11.42 13.51
N HIS A 497 -19.00 -10.97 12.49
CA HIS A 497 -19.83 -9.76 12.58
C HIS A 497 -20.90 -9.87 13.65
N LEU A 498 -21.73 -10.91 13.63
CA LEU A 498 -22.77 -11.12 14.63
C LEU A 498 -22.17 -11.37 16.02
N CYS A 499 -21.05 -12.09 16.09
CA CYS A 499 -20.32 -12.31 17.33
C CYS A 499 -19.89 -10.97 17.96
N ILE A 500 -19.23 -10.10 17.21
CA ILE A 500 -18.76 -8.79 17.70
C ILE A 500 -19.94 -7.90 18.10
N VAL A 501 -21.01 -7.86 17.32
CA VAL A 501 -22.24 -7.11 17.67
C VAL A 501 -22.77 -7.57 19.04
N ASN A 502 -22.88 -8.87 19.27
CA ASN A 502 -23.33 -9.42 20.54
C ASN A 502 -22.36 -9.16 21.69
N LEU A 503 -21.07 -9.22 21.46
CA LEU A 503 -20.04 -8.88 22.45
C LEU A 503 -20.13 -7.41 22.89
N VAL A 504 -20.28 -6.47 21.95
CA VAL A 504 -20.39 -5.04 22.25
C VAL A 504 -21.70 -4.74 23.00
N ILE A 505 -22.81 -5.36 22.60
CA ILE A 505 -24.09 -5.26 23.33
C ILE A 505 -23.96 -5.85 24.75
N GLY A 506 -23.30 -7.01 24.88
CA GLY A 506 -23.04 -7.61 26.19
C GLY A 506 -22.23 -6.69 27.10
N THR A 507 -21.20 -6.04 26.55
CA THR A 507 -20.39 -5.03 27.25
C THR A 507 -21.24 -3.84 27.70
N LEU A 508 -22.16 -3.36 26.86
CA LEU A 508 -23.10 -2.29 27.20
C LEU A 508 -23.96 -2.66 28.41
N TYR A 509 -24.51 -3.88 28.43
CA TYR A 509 -25.34 -4.32 29.59
C TYR A 509 -24.50 -4.46 30.86
N CYS A 510 -23.28 -4.95 30.77
CA CYS A 510 -22.35 -4.99 31.89
C CYS A 510 -22.04 -3.59 32.44
N SER A 511 -21.78 -2.62 31.58
CA SER A 511 -21.52 -1.23 32.00
C SER A 511 -22.71 -0.56 32.69
N LYS A 512 -23.95 -1.00 32.38
CA LYS A 512 -25.18 -0.56 33.05
C LYS A 512 -25.52 -1.37 34.32
N GLY A 513 -24.63 -2.26 34.76
CA GLY A 513 -24.81 -3.08 35.97
C GLY A 513 -25.62 -4.35 35.77
N ASN A 514 -26.12 -4.66 34.58
CA ASN A 514 -26.81 -5.91 34.29
C ASN A 514 -25.84 -7.01 33.85
N TYR A 515 -25.02 -7.46 34.79
CA TYR A 515 -23.92 -8.42 34.54
C TYR A 515 -24.46 -9.82 34.16
N GLU A 516 -25.52 -10.32 34.78
CA GLU A 516 -26.07 -11.66 34.46
C GLU A 516 -26.42 -11.76 32.96
N PHE A 517 -27.19 -10.81 32.47
CA PHE A 517 -27.60 -10.79 31.06
C PHE A 517 -26.42 -10.51 30.11
N GLY A 518 -25.58 -9.52 30.46
CA GLY A 518 -24.43 -9.13 29.64
C GLY A 518 -23.41 -10.27 29.47
N ILE A 519 -23.02 -10.93 30.56
CA ILE A 519 -22.05 -12.05 30.54
C ILE A 519 -22.63 -13.27 29.83
N SER A 520 -23.90 -13.64 30.11
CA SER A 520 -24.57 -14.74 29.40
C SER A 520 -24.57 -14.51 27.88
N ARG A 521 -24.81 -13.27 27.44
CA ARG A 521 -24.77 -12.91 26.01
C ARG A 521 -23.37 -13.01 25.43
N VAL A 522 -22.34 -12.55 26.17
CA VAL A 522 -20.93 -12.68 25.77
C VAL A 522 -20.53 -14.15 25.59
N MET A 523 -20.85 -15.01 26.56
CA MET A 523 -20.50 -16.44 26.49
C MET A 523 -21.14 -17.12 25.29
N LYS A 524 -22.46 -16.93 25.08
CA LYS A 524 -23.20 -17.52 23.96
C LYS A 524 -22.74 -17.02 22.59
N SER A 525 -22.29 -15.79 22.50
CA SER A 525 -21.82 -15.22 21.22
C SER A 525 -20.54 -15.87 20.69
N LEU A 526 -19.74 -16.48 21.58
CA LEU A 526 -18.50 -17.16 21.22
C LEU A 526 -18.69 -18.64 20.85
N GLU A 527 -19.90 -19.17 20.95
CA GLU A 527 -20.22 -20.52 20.47
C GLU A 527 -20.43 -20.54 18.95
N PRO A 528 -19.87 -21.52 18.21
CA PRO A 528 -18.92 -22.54 18.64
C PRO A 528 -17.48 -22.01 18.78
N TYR A 529 -16.83 -22.33 19.90
CA TYR A 529 -15.52 -21.77 20.28
C TYR A 529 -14.42 -22.01 19.25
N ASN A 530 -14.41 -23.15 18.54
CA ASN A 530 -13.44 -23.46 17.50
C ASN A 530 -13.48 -22.49 16.29
N LYS A 531 -14.63 -21.82 16.07
CA LYS A 531 -14.81 -20.88 14.95
C LYS A 531 -14.84 -19.41 15.38
N LYS A 532 -15.41 -19.11 16.55
CA LYS A 532 -15.69 -17.74 17.01
C LYS A 532 -14.67 -17.21 18.02
N LEU A 533 -13.89 -18.06 18.68
CA LEU A 533 -12.83 -17.60 19.58
C LEU A 533 -11.61 -17.16 18.77
N GLY A 534 -11.19 -15.93 18.94
CA GLY A 534 -10.03 -15.31 18.31
C GLY A 534 -9.48 -14.19 19.17
N THR A 535 -8.40 -13.54 18.74
CA THR A 535 -7.73 -12.48 19.51
C THR A 535 -8.67 -11.32 19.82
N ASP A 536 -9.38 -10.81 18.82
CA ASP A 536 -10.32 -9.68 18.98
C ASP A 536 -11.51 -10.02 19.84
N THR A 537 -12.14 -11.18 19.58
CA THR A 537 -13.34 -11.61 20.34
C THR A 537 -12.99 -11.90 21.79
N TRP A 538 -11.81 -12.48 22.06
CA TRP A 538 -11.29 -12.67 23.42
C TRP A 538 -11.05 -11.35 24.13
N PHE A 539 -10.50 -10.34 23.44
CA PHE A 539 -10.28 -9.02 24.02
C PHE A 539 -11.56 -8.41 24.61
N TYR A 540 -12.66 -8.44 23.87
CA TYR A 540 -13.96 -7.93 24.37
C TYR A 540 -14.51 -8.78 25.51
N ALA A 541 -14.46 -10.11 25.40
CA ALA A 541 -14.90 -11.01 26.44
C ALA A 541 -14.12 -10.79 27.74
N LYS A 542 -12.79 -10.77 27.67
CA LYS A 542 -11.90 -10.53 28.80
C LYS A 542 -12.24 -9.25 29.56
N ARG A 543 -12.51 -8.13 28.84
CA ARG A 543 -12.89 -6.86 29.48
C ARG A 543 -14.17 -6.99 30.30
N CYS A 544 -15.18 -7.71 29.82
CA CYS A 544 -16.42 -7.95 30.56
C CYS A 544 -16.16 -8.76 31.82
N PHE A 545 -15.35 -9.82 31.73
CA PHE A 545 -15.02 -10.65 32.88
C PHE A 545 -14.16 -9.91 33.92
N LEU A 546 -13.19 -9.09 33.50
CA LEU A 546 -12.42 -8.24 34.41
C LEU A 546 -13.28 -7.22 35.13
N SER A 547 -14.20 -6.56 34.43
CA SER A 547 -15.15 -5.63 35.05
C SER A 547 -16.05 -6.33 36.05
N LEU A 548 -16.55 -7.52 35.73
CA LEU A 548 -17.34 -8.32 36.67
C LEU A 548 -16.53 -8.70 37.91
N LEU A 549 -15.29 -9.20 37.74
CA LEU A 549 -14.42 -9.55 38.86
C LEU A 549 -14.12 -8.36 39.78
N GLU A 550 -13.92 -7.18 39.20
CA GLU A 550 -13.72 -5.95 39.97
C GLU A 550 -14.94 -5.61 40.85
N GLN A 551 -16.15 -5.74 40.30
CA GLN A 551 -17.39 -5.47 41.03
C GLN A 551 -17.67 -6.53 42.11
N LEU A 552 -17.37 -7.80 41.82
CA LEU A 552 -17.47 -8.89 42.81
C LEU A 552 -16.46 -8.69 43.96
N ALA A 553 -15.23 -8.33 43.65
CA ALA A 553 -14.18 -8.08 44.67
C ALA A 553 -14.51 -6.87 45.55
N LYS A 554 -15.19 -5.85 45.01
CA LYS A 554 -15.70 -4.69 45.75
C LYS A 554 -17.02 -4.98 46.48
N GLN A 555 -17.58 -6.18 46.35
CA GLN A 555 -18.87 -6.59 46.92
C GLN A 555 -20.08 -5.72 46.48
N LEU A 556 -19.95 -5.11 45.31
CA LEU A 556 -21.00 -4.25 44.74
C LEU A 556 -22.06 -5.05 43.97
N VAL A 557 -21.70 -6.26 43.54
CA VAL A 557 -22.61 -7.19 42.83
C VAL A 557 -22.49 -8.56 43.44
N VAL A 558 -23.63 -9.26 43.52
CA VAL A 558 -23.72 -10.67 43.93
C VAL A 558 -24.28 -11.46 42.75
N LEU A 559 -23.55 -12.47 42.31
CA LEU A 559 -23.99 -13.39 41.27
C LEU A 559 -24.62 -14.64 41.90
N LYS A 560 -25.56 -15.25 41.16
CA LYS A 560 -26.04 -16.58 41.50
C LYS A 560 -24.94 -17.62 41.30
N ASP A 561 -24.91 -18.64 42.12
CA ASP A 561 -23.95 -19.75 42.01
C ASP A 561 -23.99 -20.42 40.63
N THR A 562 -25.16 -20.50 40.00
CA THR A 562 -25.33 -21.02 38.63
C THR A 562 -24.60 -20.17 37.60
N SER A 563 -24.72 -18.84 37.66
CA SER A 563 -24.07 -17.92 36.75
C SER A 563 -22.56 -17.91 36.95
N LEU A 564 -22.10 -18.08 38.18
CA LEU A 564 -20.69 -18.21 38.50
C LEU A 564 -20.07 -19.51 37.93
N GLN A 565 -20.81 -20.62 38.04
CA GLN A 565 -20.41 -21.89 37.43
C GLN A 565 -20.39 -21.84 35.92
N GLU A 566 -21.34 -21.17 35.26
CA GLU A 566 -21.35 -20.94 33.83
C GLU A 566 -20.11 -20.14 33.38
N CYS A 567 -19.70 -19.12 34.14
CA CYS A 567 -18.45 -18.38 33.89
C CYS A 567 -17.21 -19.27 33.97
N ILE A 568 -17.11 -20.12 34.99
CA ILE A 568 -15.98 -21.05 35.15
C ILE A 568 -15.95 -22.04 33.99
N GLN A 569 -17.09 -22.64 33.64
CA GLN A 569 -17.19 -23.57 32.53
C GLN A 569 -16.82 -22.93 31.19
N PHE A 570 -17.25 -21.70 30.95
CA PHE A 570 -16.87 -20.93 29.77
C PHE A 570 -15.33 -20.75 29.69
N LEU A 571 -14.69 -20.36 30.80
CA LEU A 571 -13.23 -20.20 30.84
C LEU A 571 -12.49 -21.53 30.61
N GLU A 572 -13.07 -22.67 31.07
CA GLU A 572 -12.54 -24.01 30.78
C GLU A 572 -12.60 -24.34 29.27
N HIS A 573 -13.70 -23.98 28.59
CA HIS A 573 -13.76 -24.11 27.14
C HIS A 573 -12.71 -23.24 26.45
N CYS A 574 -12.50 -21.99 26.91
CA CYS A 574 -11.46 -21.12 26.36
C CYS A 574 -10.03 -21.68 26.59
N GLU A 575 -9.79 -22.41 27.70
CA GLU A 575 -8.53 -23.13 27.90
C GLU A 575 -8.31 -24.25 26.87
N VAL A 576 -9.38 -24.93 26.44
CA VAL A 576 -9.28 -26.03 25.47
C VAL A 576 -9.02 -25.50 24.06
N TYR A 577 -9.78 -24.47 23.65
CA TYR A 577 -9.77 -23.98 22.27
C TYR A 577 -8.80 -22.81 22.02
N GLY A 578 -8.24 -22.20 23.06
CA GLY A 578 -7.40 -21.00 22.98
C GLY A 578 -5.88 -21.25 22.93
N ARG A 579 -5.41 -22.49 22.69
CA ARG A 579 -3.98 -22.86 22.78
C ARG A 579 -3.09 -22.07 21.85
N ASP A 580 -3.54 -21.90 20.61
CA ASP A 580 -2.75 -21.28 19.54
C ASP A 580 -3.20 -19.84 19.26
N ILE A 581 -4.06 -19.27 20.12
CA ILE A 581 -4.62 -17.93 19.93
C ILE A 581 -3.83 -16.93 20.77
N PRO A 582 -3.10 -15.99 20.16
CA PRO A 582 -2.40 -14.93 20.89
C PRO A 582 -3.39 -13.92 21.48
N THR A 583 -3.05 -13.31 22.60
CA THR A 583 -3.86 -12.28 23.27
C THR A 583 -3.50 -10.86 22.84
N VAL A 584 -2.37 -10.67 22.15
CA VAL A 584 -1.85 -9.38 21.71
C VAL A 584 -1.85 -9.37 20.18
N ILE A 585 -2.46 -8.36 19.58
CA ILE A 585 -2.54 -8.18 18.12
C ILE A 585 -1.20 -7.66 17.57
N GLU A 586 -0.43 -6.92 18.38
CA GLU A 586 0.84 -6.30 17.99
C GLU A 586 2.01 -7.01 18.67
N GLN A 587 2.87 -7.61 17.87
CA GLN A 587 4.21 -7.98 18.33
C GLN A 587 5.07 -6.71 18.27
N SER A 588 5.64 -6.31 19.42
CA SER A 588 6.66 -5.27 19.44
C SER A 588 7.90 -5.77 18.68
N PHE A 589 8.28 -4.99 17.67
CA PHE A 589 9.50 -5.23 16.89
C PHE A 589 10.71 -4.71 17.68
N ASP A 590 11.25 -5.50 18.58
CA ASP A 590 12.62 -5.30 19.01
C ASP A 590 13.52 -6.05 18.03
N VAL A 591 14.28 -5.29 17.24
CA VAL A 591 15.18 -5.76 16.17
C VAL A 591 16.22 -6.78 16.68
N GLN A 592 16.42 -6.89 17.99
CA GLN A 592 17.32 -7.85 18.62
C GLN A 592 16.67 -9.20 18.95
N ASP A 593 15.34 -9.32 18.92
CA ASP A 593 14.61 -10.54 19.33
C ASP A 593 14.13 -11.43 18.17
N ILE A 594 14.48 -11.13 16.94
CA ILE A 594 14.10 -11.92 15.74
C ILE A 594 14.63 -13.38 15.80
N LEU A 595 15.58 -13.67 16.66
CA LEU A 595 16.22 -15.00 16.75
C LEU A 595 15.72 -15.89 17.88
N THR A 596 14.84 -15.46 18.79
CA THR A 596 14.60 -16.23 20.03
C THR A 596 13.17 -16.31 20.56
N VAL A 597 12.12 -15.81 19.94
CA VAL A 597 10.80 -15.86 20.60
C VAL A 597 9.82 -16.76 19.90
N ALA A 598 9.78 -18.03 20.35
CA ALA A 598 8.52 -18.75 20.47
C ALA A 598 7.51 -17.86 21.24
N PRO A 599 6.20 -17.78 20.87
CA PRO A 599 5.22 -16.97 21.59
C PRO A 599 5.33 -17.26 23.08
N GLN A 600 5.59 -16.23 23.88
CA GLN A 600 5.72 -16.43 25.33
C GLN A 600 4.45 -17.13 25.79
N GLU A 601 4.56 -18.25 26.48
CA GLU A 601 3.42 -19.04 26.96
C GLU A 601 2.41 -18.19 27.76
N THR A 602 2.84 -17.02 28.25
CA THR A 602 2.05 -16.03 28.98
C THR A 602 1.15 -15.14 28.11
N GLN A 603 1.33 -15.12 26.78
CA GLN A 603 0.55 -14.27 25.88
C GLN A 603 -0.50 -15.03 25.05
N THR A 604 -1.01 -16.11 25.59
CA THR A 604 -2.05 -16.93 24.96
C THR A 604 -3.39 -16.82 25.71
N VAL A 605 -4.49 -17.03 24.97
CA VAL A 605 -5.85 -17.07 25.53
C VAL A 605 -5.94 -18.11 26.65
N VAL A 606 -5.25 -19.24 26.53
CA VAL A 606 -5.19 -20.28 27.59
C VAL A 606 -4.65 -19.73 28.90
N TYR A 607 -3.53 -19.03 28.87
CA TYR A 607 -2.93 -18.47 30.09
C TYR A 607 -3.85 -17.46 30.76
N GLU A 608 -4.42 -16.53 29.98
CA GLU A 608 -5.33 -15.53 30.53
C GLU A 608 -6.64 -16.13 31.05
N ALA A 609 -7.20 -17.12 30.34
CA ALA A 609 -8.40 -17.84 30.81
C ALA A 609 -8.16 -18.58 32.13
N ARG A 610 -7.02 -19.26 32.28
CA ARG A 610 -6.59 -19.90 33.55
C ARG A 610 -6.44 -18.88 34.68
N TYR A 611 -5.84 -17.74 34.36
CA TYR A 611 -5.66 -16.68 35.35
C TYR A 611 -7.02 -16.14 35.82
N LEU A 612 -7.92 -15.80 34.89
CA LEU A 612 -9.28 -15.34 35.21
C LEU A 612 -10.05 -16.41 36.03
N LYS A 613 -9.97 -17.68 35.62
CA LYS A 613 -10.61 -18.78 36.37
C LYS A 613 -10.10 -18.86 37.80
N SER A 614 -8.79 -18.72 37.99
CA SER A 614 -8.21 -18.73 39.34
C SER A 614 -8.72 -17.59 40.23
N LEU A 615 -8.99 -16.42 39.64
CA LEU A 615 -9.57 -15.27 40.36
C LEU A 615 -11.02 -15.54 40.76
N PHE A 616 -11.85 -16.11 39.87
CA PHE A 616 -13.23 -16.50 40.21
C PHE A 616 -13.28 -17.53 41.34
N LEU A 617 -12.43 -18.55 41.28
CA LEU A 617 -12.36 -19.56 42.34
C LEU A 617 -11.89 -18.98 43.70
N LYS A 618 -10.96 -18.04 43.70
CA LYS A 618 -10.56 -17.33 44.93
C LYS A 618 -11.68 -16.51 45.52
N LEU A 619 -12.46 -15.80 44.71
CA LEU A 619 -13.62 -15.01 45.16
C LEU A 619 -14.76 -15.90 45.65
N GLN A 620 -14.90 -17.14 45.16
CA GLN A 620 -15.89 -18.09 45.63
C GLN A 620 -15.52 -18.66 47.02
N MET A 621 -14.22 -18.73 47.36
CA MET A 621 -13.72 -19.24 48.63
C MET A 621 -13.64 -18.18 49.73
N SER A 622 -13.71 -16.90 49.38
CA SER A 622 -13.65 -15.76 50.30
C SER A 622 -15.04 -15.35 50.75
#